data_549dae3fdc64b4b54b158d8731a85dcc
#
_entry.id   549dae3fdc64b4b54b158d8731a85dcc
#
_cell.length_a   1.000
_cell.length_b   1.000
_cell.length_c   1.000
_cell.angle_alpha   90.00
_cell.angle_beta   90.00
_cell.angle_gamma   90.00
#
_symmetry.space_group_name_H-M   'P 1'
#
loop_
_entity.id
_entity.type
_entity.pdbx_description
1 polymer ?
#
loop_
_entity_poly.entity_id
_entity_poly.type
_entity_poly.pdbx_seq_one_letter_code
_entity_poly.pdbx_strand_id
1 'polypeptide(L)' 'MEKDEHKKSKEYKKLNPKMRKAVDDTFKKMDSKPSDFLNTFEKTIKDVAKKYRVSDKELMSYFEREMLTIG' A
#
# COMPACT_ATOMS: atom_id res chain seq x y z
N MET A 1 10.81 -8.50 11.76
CA MET A 1 11.25 -7.30 11.08
C MET A 1 10.10 -6.37 10.79
N GLU A 2 10.36 -5.11 10.94
CA GLU A 2 9.33 -4.08 10.82
C GLU A 2 8.70 -3.99 9.45
N LYS A 3 9.45 -4.40 8.43
CA LYS A 3 8.95 -4.32 7.05
C LYS A 3 7.66 -5.08 6.82
N ASP A 4 7.45 -6.13 7.59
CA ASP A 4 6.29 -6.99 7.39
C ASP A 4 5.19 -6.75 8.41
N GLU A 5 5.29 -5.71 9.22
CA GLU A 5 4.27 -5.44 10.22
C GLU A 5 2.91 -5.18 9.61
N HIS A 6 2.86 -4.57 8.42
CA HIS A 6 1.60 -4.31 7.76
C HIS A 6 0.82 -5.59 7.48
N LYS A 7 1.52 -6.71 7.31
CA LYS A 7 0.89 -7.99 7.05
C LYS A 7 0.15 -8.54 8.25
N LYS A 8 0.43 -8.01 9.43
CA LYS A 8 -0.24 -8.44 10.66
C LYS A 8 -1.51 -7.66 10.94
N SER A 9 -1.75 -6.57 10.22
CA SER A 9 -2.93 -5.75 10.47
C SER A 9 -4.21 -6.47 10.05
N LYS A 10 -5.31 -6.13 10.72
CA LYS A 10 -6.59 -6.71 10.37
C LYS A 10 -7.04 -6.26 8.99
N GLU A 11 -6.71 -5.02 8.64
CA GLU A 11 -7.07 -4.49 7.33
C GLU A 11 -6.36 -5.26 6.22
N TYR A 12 -5.09 -5.57 6.42
CA TYR A 12 -4.34 -6.34 5.44
C TYR A 12 -4.94 -7.74 5.27
N LYS A 13 -5.28 -8.38 6.38
CA LYS A 13 -5.81 -9.75 6.35
C LYS A 13 -7.16 -9.84 5.65
N LYS A 14 -7.91 -8.76 5.61
CA LYS A 14 -9.20 -8.72 4.93
C LYS A 14 -9.06 -8.53 3.43
N LEU A 15 -7.90 -8.18 2.96
CA LEU A 15 -7.68 -7.94 1.53
C LEU A 15 -7.67 -9.24 0.74
N ASN A 16 -8.14 -9.18 -0.51
CA ASN A 16 -8.01 -10.32 -1.38
C ASN A 16 -6.55 -10.45 -1.85
N PRO A 17 -6.16 -11.59 -2.44
CA PRO A 17 -4.77 -11.82 -2.82
C PRO A 17 -4.19 -10.75 -3.75
N LYS A 18 -5.00 -10.27 -4.70
CA LYS A 18 -4.52 -9.24 -5.62
C LYS A 18 -4.21 -7.95 -4.89
N MET A 19 -5.09 -7.57 -3.97
CA MET A 19 -4.89 -6.35 -3.21
C MET A 19 -3.69 -6.48 -2.28
N ARG A 20 -3.48 -7.66 -1.69
CA ARG A 20 -2.31 -7.88 -0.85
C ARG A 20 -1.02 -7.69 -1.63
N LYS A 21 -0.97 -8.21 -2.85
CA LYS A 21 0.20 -8.04 -3.70
C LYS A 21 0.42 -6.58 -4.05
N ALA A 22 -0.66 -5.86 -4.32
CA ALA A 22 -0.56 -4.43 -4.61
C ALA A 22 -0.02 -3.66 -3.42
N VAL A 23 -0.50 -3.97 -2.22
CA VAL A 23 -0.02 -3.34 -1.00
C VAL A 23 1.46 -3.64 -0.78
N ASP A 24 1.84 -4.90 -0.93
CA ASP A 24 3.23 -5.30 -0.76
C ASP A 24 4.16 -4.58 -1.74
N ASP A 25 3.74 -4.49 -2.99
CA ASP A 25 4.54 -3.81 -4.01
C ASP A 25 4.68 -2.32 -3.71
N THR A 26 3.60 -1.70 -3.22
CA THR A 26 3.65 -0.30 -2.85
C THR A 26 4.65 -0.07 -1.71
N PHE A 27 4.60 -0.91 -0.68
CA PHE A 27 5.56 -0.79 0.42
C PHE A 27 6.99 -0.98 -0.05
N LYS A 28 7.19 -1.89 -0.98
CA LYS A 28 8.51 -2.12 -1.54
C LYS A 28 9.02 -0.89 -2.27
N LYS A 29 8.17 -0.23 -3.02
CA LYS A 29 8.53 0.99 -3.72
C LYS A 29 8.81 2.14 -2.75
N MET A 30 8.07 2.19 -1.65
CA MET A 30 8.32 3.18 -0.61
C MET A 30 9.71 3.01 -0.01
N ASP A 31 10.09 1.76 0.25
CA ASP A 31 11.39 1.47 0.82
C ASP A 31 12.53 1.88 -0.10
N SER A 32 12.34 1.75 -1.40
CA SER A 32 13.42 2.04 -2.33
C SER A 32 13.63 3.54 -2.56
N LYS A 33 12.59 4.35 -2.39
CA LYS A 33 12.70 5.81 -2.59
C LYS A 33 11.91 6.58 -1.54
N PRO A 34 12.34 6.52 -0.29
CA PRO A 34 11.58 7.18 0.78
C PRO A 34 11.54 8.69 0.67
N SER A 35 12.58 9.32 0.11
CA SER A 35 12.61 10.77 0.01
C SER A 35 11.62 11.33 -1.02
N ASP A 36 11.33 10.57 -2.06
CA ASP A 36 10.40 10.99 -3.10
C ASP A 36 9.00 10.45 -2.91
N PHE A 37 8.81 9.65 -1.89
CA PHE A 37 7.55 8.94 -1.71
C PHE A 37 6.34 9.86 -1.69
N LEU A 38 6.40 10.93 -0.92
CA LEU A 38 5.26 11.83 -0.79
C LEU A 38 4.87 12.48 -2.12
N ASN A 39 5.85 12.78 -2.96
CA ASN A 39 5.58 13.40 -4.25
C ASN A 39 5.04 12.41 -5.27
N THR A 40 5.39 11.14 -5.13
CA THR A 40 5.03 10.13 -6.11
C THR A 40 4.00 9.14 -5.60
N PHE A 41 3.50 9.35 -4.39
CA PHE A 41 2.59 8.40 -3.76
C PHE A 41 1.35 8.11 -4.61
N GLU A 42 0.66 9.14 -5.03
CA GLU A 42 -0.55 8.96 -5.84
C GLU A 42 -0.24 8.23 -7.14
N LYS A 43 0.84 8.62 -7.78
CA LYS A 43 1.23 7.97 -9.02
C LYS A 43 1.58 6.51 -8.78
N THR A 44 2.31 6.24 -7.71
CA THR A 44 2.66 4.87 -7.36
C THR A 44 1.42 4.03 -7.11
N ILE A 45 0.47 4.57 -6.36
CA ILE A 45 -0.78 3.88 -6.08
C ILE A 45 -1.51 3.55 -7.39
N LYS A 46 -1.62 4.51 -8.29
CA LYS A 46 -2.30 4.30 -9.56
C LYS A 46 -1.58 3.26 -10.42
N ASP A 47 -0.27 3.33 -10.46
CA ASP A 47 0.52 2.38 -11.25
C ASP A 47 0.39 0.96 -10.71
N VAL A 48 0.48 0.81 -9.39
CA VAL A 48 0.37 -0.49 -8.76
C VAL A 48 -1.04 -1.05 -8.94
N ALA A 49 -2.05 -0.21 -8.72
CA ALA A 49 -3.43 -0.64 -8.88
C ALA A 49 -3.70 -1.13 -10.30
N LYS A 50 -3.17 -0.43 -11.27
CA LYS A 50 -3.33 -0.82 -12.67
C LYS A 50 -2.60 -2.13 -12.96
N LYS A 51 -1.42 -2.29 -12.40
CA LYS A 51 -0.62 -3.48 -12.59
C LYS A 51 -1.32 -4.73 -12.07
N TYR A 52 -1.94 -4.63 -10.92
CA TYR A 52 -2.61 -5.77 -10.30
C TYR A 52 -4.12 -5.78 -10.56
N ARG A 53 -4.61 -4.83 -11.34
CA ARG A 53 -6.02 -4.73 -11.69
C ARG A 53 -6.93 -4.63 -10.47
N VAL A 54 -6.52 -3.80 -9.54
CA VAL A 54 -7.33 -3.51 -8.36
C VAL A 54 -7.74 -2.04 -8.39
N SER A 55 -8.71 -1.69 -7.55
CA SER A 55 -9.18 -0.30 -7.50
C SER A 55 -8.15 0.59 -6.83
N ASP A 56 -7.74 1.66 -7.52
CA ASP A 56 -6.81 2.61 -6.95
C ASP A 56 -7.41 3.33 -5.74
N LYS A 57 -8.72 3.53 -5.76
CA LYS A 57 -9.39 4.15 -4.62
C LYS A 57 -9.34 3.25 -3.40
N GLU A 58 -9.56 1.97 -3.59
CA GLU A 58 -9.48 1.02 -2.47
C GLU A 58 -8.06 0.92 -1.94
N LEU A 59 -7.09 0.89 -2.83
CA LEU A 59 -5.69 0.84 -2.42
C LEU A 59 -5.31 2.10 -1.65
N MET A 60 -5.71 3.25 -2.14
CA MET A 60 -5.47 4.51 -1.45
C MET A 60 -6.13 4.52 -0.07
N SER A 61 -7.38 4.07 0.00
CA SER A 61 -8.11 4.02 1.26
C SER A 61 -7.41 3.13 2.27
N TYR A 62 -6.87 2.01 1.81
CA TYR A 62 -6.13 1.12 2.69
C TYR A 62 -4.96 1.85 3.36
N PHE A 63 -4.18 2.57 2.57
CA PHE A 63 -3.04 3.29 3.11
C PHE A 63 -3.46 4.43 4.01
N GLU A 64 -4.55 5.11 3.68
CA GLU A 64 -5.06 6.17 4.54
C GLU A 64 -5.46 5.63 5.90
N ARG A 65 -6.13 4.48 5.92
CA ARG A 65 -6.52 3.85 7.18
C ARG A 65 -5.31 3.44 8.00
N GLU A 66 -4.32 2.86 7.35
CA GLU A 66 -3.11 2.44 8.05
C GLU A 66 -2.38 3.62 8.66
N MET A 67 -2.31 4.71 7.93
CA MET A 67 -1.63 5.90 8.43
C MET A 67 -2.41 6.60 9.54
N LEU A 68 -3.72 6.64 9.40
CA LEU A 68 -4.55 7.34 10.39
C LEU A 68 -4.70 6.57 11.69
N THR A 69 -4.56 5.26 11.65
CA THR A 69 -4.71 4.46 12.86
C THR A 69 -3.44 4.39 13.71
N ILE A 70 -2.36 4.96 13.23
CA ILE A 70 -1.10 4.96 13.96
C ILE A 70 -1.09 6.03 15.07
N GLY A 71 -2.05 6.81 15.17
CA GLY A 71 -2.13 7.88 16.15
C GLY A 71 -1.92 7.47 17.61
#